data_1be0052186fe150022339c083884b2a2
#
_entry.id   1be0052186fe150022339c083884b2a2
#
_cell.length_a   1.000
_cell.length_b   1.000
_cell.length_c   1.000
_cell.angle_alpha   90.00
_cell.angle_beta   90.00
_cell.angle_gamma   90.00
#
_symmetry.space_group_name_H-M   'P 1'
#
loop_
_entity.id
_entity.type
_entity.pdbx_description
1 polymer ?
#
loop_
_entity_poly.entity_id
_entity_poly.type
_entity_poly.pdbx_seq_one_letter_code
_entity_poly.pdbx_strand_id
1 'polypeptide(L)'
;AEFPPYEYIDGDMYYGIDVEVAKIIADKLGYDLVIENVAFDSIIPGVQSGKYDMGMAGMTVTDERLESVDFSSSYATGVQVVIVKEGGKIATFEDLDPYFPPAE
;
A
#
# COMPACT_ATOMS: atom_id res chain seq x y z
N ALA A 1 -1.88 -4.89 -6.88
CA ALA A 1 -2.09 -5.30 -5.48
C ALA A 1 -3.51 -4.95 -5.03
N GLU A 2 -4.09 -5.82 -4.23
CA GLU A 2 -5.40 -5.58 -3.63
C GLU A 2 -5.25 -5.41 -2.12
N PHE A 3 -5.73 -4.29 -1.60
CA PHE A 3 -5.71 -3.98 -0.18
C PHE A 3 -6.96 -3.16 0.19
N PRO A 4 -8.12 -3.82 0.36
CA PRO A 4 -9.34 -3.11 0.74
C PRO A 4 -9.17 -2.39 2.08
N PRO A 5 -9.73 -1.19 2.29
CA PRO A 5 -10.55 -0.41 1.37
C PRO A 5 -9.76 0.52 0.43
N TYR A 6 -8.42 0.40 0.38
CA TYR A 6 -7.59 1.29 -0.43
C TYR A 6 -7.70 0.97 -1.91
N GLU A 7 -7.52 -0.30 -2.28
CA GLU A 7 -7.74 -0.77 -3.65
C GLU A 7 -8.25 -2.21 -3.66
N TYR A 8 -9.21 -2.49 -4.53
CA TYR A 8 -9.73 -3.84 -4.74
C TYR A 8 -10.45 -3.95 -6.08
N ILE A 9 -10.68 -5.18 -6.51
CA ILE A 9 -11.35 -5.50 -7.77
C ILE A 9 -12.72 -6.10 -7.44
N ASP A 10 -13.74 -5.64 -8.17
CA ASP A 10 -15.06 -6.24 -8.17
C ASP A 10 -15.50 -6.42 -9.64
N GLY A 11 -15.53 -7.65 -10.10
CA GLY A 11 -15.70 -7.93 -11.51
C GLY A 11 -14.53 -7.40 -12.35
N ASP A 12 -14.81 -6.56 -13.33
CA ASP A 12 -13.81 -5.94 -14.18
C ASP A 12 -13.44 -4.52 -13.72
N MET A 13 -13.97 -4.07 -12.59
CA MET A 13 -13.80 -2.70 -12.12
C MET A 13 -12.90 -2.62 -10.90
N TYR A 14 -12.12 -1.55 -10.83
CA TYR A 14 -11.27 -1.25 -9.69
C TYR A 14 -11.95 -0.22 -8.78
N TYR A 15 -11.88 -0.46 -7.48
CA TYR A 15 -12.52 0.37 -6.45
C TYR A 15 -11.55 0.67 -5.31
N GLY A 16 -11.90 1.66 -4.51
CA GLY A 16 -11.21 1.98 -3.28
C GLY A 16 -10.71 3.42 -3.23
N ILE A 17 -10.15 3.79 -2.10
CA ILE A 17 -9.64 5.14 -1.83
C ILE A 17 -8.54 5.49 -2.82
N ASP A 18 -7.58 4.60 -3.03
CA ASP A 18 -6.46 4.81 -3.94
C ASP A 18 -6.93 5.01 -5.37
N VAL A 19 -7.90 4.22 -5.81
CA VAL A 19 -8.46 4.33 -7.16
C VAL A 19 -9.15 5.67 -7.37
N GLU A 20 -9.92 6.14 -6.38
CA GLU A 20 -10.59 7.44 -6.46
C GLU A 20 -9.59 8.60 -6.50
N VAL A 21 -8.55 8.54 -5.69
CA VAL A 21 -7.47 9.55 -5.71
C VAL A 21 -6.74 9.53 -7.05
N ALA A 22 -6.44 8.35 -7.59
CA ALA A 22 -5.80 8.24 -8.90
C ALA A 22 -6.63 8.84 -10.03
N LYS A 23 -7.94 8.64 -10.01
CA LYS A 23 -8.87 9.25 -10.98
C LYS A 23 -8.83 10.78 -10.94
N ILE A 24 -8.82 11.35 -9.73
CA ILE A 24 -8.75 12.79 -9.53
C ILE A 24 -7.43 13.35 -10.07
N ILE A 25 -6.31 12.68 -9.78
CA ILE A 25 -4.98 13.09 -10.23
C ILE A 25 -4.90 13.05 -11.76
N ALA A 26 -5.32 11.96 -12.37
CA ALA A 26 -5.30 11.82 -13.83
C ALA A 26 -6.14 12.86 -14.51
N ASP A 27 -7.34 13.15 -13.99
CA ASP A 27 -8.25 14.15 -14.52
C ASP A 27 -7.62 15.55 -14.46
N LYS A 28 -7.01 15.92 -13.34
CA LYS A 28 -6.36 17.22 -13.16
C LYS A 28 -5.15 17.41 -14.08
N LEU A 29 -4.45 16.35 -14.40
CA LEU A 29 -3.29 16.40 -15.29
C LEU A 29 -3.67 16.25 -16.76
N GLY A 30 -4.91 15.93 -17.06
CA GLY A 30 -5.38 15.72 -18.43
C GLY A 30 -4.90 14.41 -19.04
N TYR A 31 -4.61 13.40 -18.23
CA TYR A 31 -4.18 12.08 -18.66
C TYR A 31 -5.27 11.04 -18.48
N ASP A 32 -5.20 10.00 -19.30
CA ASP A 32 -6.04 8.83 -19.12
C ASP A 32 -5.44 7.95 -18.04
N LEU A 33 -6.30 7.44 -17.15
CA LEU A 33 -5.87 6.51 -16.09
C LEU A 33 -5.87 5.09 -16.61
N VAL A 34 -4.72 4.44 -16.54
CA VAL A 34 -4.58 3.00 -16.80
C VAL A 34 -4.14 2.33 -15.52
N ILE A 35 -4.94 1.40 -15.02
CA ILE A 35 -4.67 0.68 -13.77
C ILE A 35 -4.12 -0.70 -14.11
N GLU A 36 -2.96 -1.02 -13.53
CA GLU A 36 -2.39 -2.37 -13.58
C GLU A 36 -2.37 -2.97 -12.18
N ASN A 37 -2.98 -4.13 -12.05
CA ASN A 37 -2.96 -4.90 -10.81
C ASN A 37 -1.74 -5.81 -10.80
N VAL A 38 -0.79 -5.48 -9.95
CA VAL A 38 0.49 -6.19 -9.85
C VAL A 38 0.75 -6.62 -8.41
N ALA A 39 1.70 -7.52 -8.21
CA ALA A 39 2.14 -7.88 -6.87
C ALA A 39 2.70 -6.64 -6.15
N PHE A 40 2.40 -6.52 -4.86
CA PHE A 40 2.83 -5.36 -4.05
C PHE A 40 4.35 -5.13 -4.14
N ASP A 41 5.14 -6.20 -4.10
CA ASP A 41 6.60 -6.13 -4.16
C ASP A 41 7.14 -5.65 -5.51
N SER A 42 6.31 -5.64 -6.54
CA SER A 42 6.68 -5.18 -7.89
C SER A 42 6.47 -3.69 -8.10
N ILE A 43 5.78 -3.00 -7.20
CA ILE A 43 5.38 -1.61 -7.40
C ILE A 43 6.58 -0.68 -7.39
N ILE A 44 7.38 -0.69 -6.33
CA ILE A 44 8.54 0.20 -6.21
C ILE A 44 9.57 -0.05 -7.33
N PRO A 45 9.99 -1.30 -7.61
CA PRO A 45 10.87 -1.54 -8.75
C PRO A 45 10.29 -1.07 -10.08
N GLY A 46 8.99 -1.23 -10.28
CA GLY A 46 8.32 -0.79 -11.50
C GLY A 46 8.32 0.74 -11.67
N VAL A 47 8.11 1.48 -10.59
CA VAL A 47 8.18 2.93 -10.60
C VAL A 47 9.62 3.41 -10.82
N GLN A 48 10.58 2.81 -10.12
CA GLN A 48 11.99 3.13 -10.30
C GLN A 48 12.49 2.96 -11.73
N SER A 49 12.06 1.89 -12.40
CA SER A 49 12.49 1.58 -13.76
C SER A 49 11.72 2.37 -14.82
N GLY A 50 10.68 3.10 -14.44
CA GLY A 50 9.84 3.84 -15.38
C GLY A 50 8.77 2.97 -16.05
N LYS A 51 8.59 1.73 -15.63
CA LYS A 51 7.53 0.86 -16.14
C LYS A 51 6.15 1.37 -15.76
N TYR A 52 6.02 1.94 -14.55
CA TYR A 52 4.81 2.59 -14.06
C TYR A 52 5.11 4.04 -13.74
N ASP A 53 4.13 4.91 -13.94
CA ASP A 53 4.27 6.33 -13.62
C ASP A 53 4.11 6.61 -12.13
N MET A 54 3.26 5.84 -11.45
CA MET A 54 3.07 5.94 -10.00
C MET A 54 2.57 4.62 -9.42
N GLY A 55 2.74 4.46 -8.12
CA GLY A 55 2.23 3.32 -7.37
C GLY A 55 1.24 3.78 -6.31
N MET A 56 0.11 3.09 -6.20
CA MET A 56 -0.91 3.35 -5.19
C MET A 56 -1.45 2.02 -4.69
N ALA A 57 -1.13 1.68 -3.46
CA ALA A 57 -1.46 0.36 -2.90
C ALA A 57 -1.57 0.40 -1.36
N GLY A 58 -2.09 1.51 -0.81
CA GLY A 58 -2.12 1.68 0.64
C GLY A 58 -0.72 1.64 1.25
N MET A 59 0.26 2.14 0.53
CA MET A 59 1.67 1.98 0.88
C MET A 59 2.09 2.99 1.95
N THR A 60 2.62 2.49 3.04
CA THR A 60 3.17 3.33 4.12
C THR A 60 4.53 3.89 3.72
N VAL A 61 4.74 5.16 4.02
CA VAL A 61 6.05 5.81 3.83
C VAL A 61 7.03 5.26 4.87
N THR A 62 8.16 4.77 4.41
CA THR A 62 9.27 4.33 5.28
C THR A 62 10.57 4.92 4.77
N ASP A 63 11.57 5.03 5.65
CA ASP A 63 12.89 5.54 5.26
C ASP A 63 13.53 4.68 4.18
N GLU A 64 13.36 3.37 4.26
CA GLU A 64 13.88 2.44 3.25
C GLU A 64 13.24 2.69 1.89
N ARG A 65 11.93 2.88 1.85
CA ARG A 65 11.21 3.15 0.59
C ARG A 65 11.57 4.52 0.01
N LEU A 66 11.80 5.51 0.87
CA LEU A 66 12.22 6.84 0.43
C LEU A 66 13.59 6.86 -0.26
N GLU A 67 14.43 5.88 0.01
CA GLU A 67 15.71 5.73 -0.70
C GLU A 67 15.53 5.38 -2.17
N SER A 68 14.42 4.77 -2.51
CA SER A 68 14.16 4.25 -3.87
C SER A 68 13.19 5.10 -4.67
N VAL A 69 12.21 5.73 -4.02
CA VAL A 69 11.13 6.49 -4.67
C VAL A 69 10.74 7.68 -3.79
N ASP A 70 10.07 8.64 -4.41
CA ASP A 70 9.45 9.76 -3.70
C ASP A 70 8.00 9.46 -3.37
N PHE A 71 7.51 10.04 -2.31
CA PHE A 71 6.13 9.90 -1.87
C PHE A 71 5.39 11.25 -1.87
N SER A 72 4.10 11.19 -2.09
CA SER A 72 3.22 12.34 -1.86
C SER A 72 3.04 12.59 -0.36
N SER A 73 2.37 13.67 0.00
CA SER A 73 1.87 13.83 1.37
C SER A 73 0.86 12.72 1.68
N SER A 74 0.74 12.39 2.97
CA SER A 74 -0.21 11.36 3.41
C SER A 74 -1.65 11.80 3.18
N TYR A 75 -2.47 10.92 2.62
CA TYR A 75 -3.89 11.18 2.40
C TYR A 75 -4.79 10.26 3.22
N ALA A 76 -4.22 9.29 3.93
CA ALA A 76 -4.97 8.38 4.81
C ALA A 76 -4.08 7.92 5.95
N THR A 77 -4.67 7.70 7.12
CA THR A 77 -3.97 7.17 8.28
C THR A 77 -4.53 5.80 8.62
N GLY A 78 -3.66 4.81 8.71
CA GLY A 78 -4.01 3.47 9.13
C GLY A 78 -3.36 3.12 10.47
N VAL A 79 -4.04 2.29 11.24
CA VAL A 79 -3.50 1.69 12.45
C VAL A 79 -3.43 0.20 12.23
N GLN A 80 -2.23 -0.35 12.30
CA GLN A 80 -2.03 -1.78 12.19
C GLN A 80 -2.10 -2.43 13.56
N VAL A 81 -2.84 -3.53 13.61
CA VAL A 81 -3.02 -4.31 14.83
C VAL A 81 -2.81 -5.78 14.51
N VAL A 82 -2.54 -6.54 15.54
CA VAL A 82 -2.46 -7.99 15.43
C VAL A 82 -3.64 -8.58 16.18
N ILE A 83 -4.38 -9.45 15.53
CA ILE A 83 -5.49 -10.17 16.15
C ILE A 83 -4.93 -11.40 16.84
N VAL A 84 -5.18 -11.53 18.13
CA VAL A 84 -4.70 -12.63 18.93
C VAL A 84 -5.86 -13.28 19.69
N LYS A 85 -5.62 -14.50 20.16
CA LYS A 85 -6.61 -15.22 20.96
C LYS A 85 -6.73 -14.58 22.34
N GLU A 86 -7.95 -14.29 22.77
CA GLU A 86 -8.22 -13.79 24.12
C GLU A 86 -7.71 -14.80 25.17
N GLY A 87 -6.95 -14.28 26.14
CA GLY A 87 -6.36 -15.13 27.18
C GLY A 87 -5.21 -16.03 26.71
N GLY A 88 -4.74 -15.85 25.48
CA GLY A 88 -3.61 -16.59 24.93
C GLY A 88 -2.25 -16.08 25.39
N LYS A 89 -1.19 -16.64 24.80
CA LYS A 89 0.20 -16.32 25.18
C LYS A 89 0.66 -14.95 24.71
N ILE A 90 0.03 -14.41 23.66
CA ILE A 90 0.39 -13.13 23.06
C ILE A 90 -0.59 -12.09 23.56
N ALA A 91 -0.08 -11.07 24.27
CA ALA A 91 -0.87 -9.97 24.79
C ALA A 91 -0.28 -8.60 24.44
N THR A 92 1.02 -8.52 24.14
CA THR A 92 1.72 -7.29 23.82
C THR A 92 2.61 -7.49 22.61
N PHE A 93 3.14 -6.39 22.05
CA PHE A 93 4.08 -6.46 20.93
C PHE A 93 5.35 -7.23 21.25
N GLU A 94 5.83 -7.15 22.49
CA GLU A 94 7.02 -7.87 22.93
C GLU A 94 6.85 -9.37 22.87
N ASP A 95 5.62 -9.84 23.05
CA ASP A 95 5.30 -11.27 22.98
C ASP A 95 5.44 -11.84 21.56
N LEU A 96 5.49 -10.98 20.55
CA LEU A 96 5.65 -11.36 19.14
C LEU A 96 7.11 -11.65 18.77
N ASP A 97 8.09 -11.14 19.51
CA ASP A 97 9.51 -11.27 19.19
C ASP A 97 9.96 -12.72 18.95
N PRO A 98 9.50 -13.74 19.70
CA PRO A 98 9.88 -15.12 19.43
C PRO A 98 9.36 -15.68 18.11
N TYR A 99 8.31 -15.07 17.52
CA TYR A 99 7.64 -15.58 16.32
C TYR A 99 8.05 -14.86 15.05
N PHE A 100 8.56 -13.63 15.17
CA PHE A 100 8.92 -12.80 14.04
C PHE A 100 10.32 -12.23 14.20
N PRO A 101 11.14 -12.23 13.14
CA PRO A 101 12.43 -11.54 13.21
C PRO A 101 12.21 -10.03 13.40
N PRO A 102 13.17 -9.32 14.01
CA PRO A 102 13.10 -7.86 14.11
C PRO A 102 12.99 -7.23 12.71
N ALA A 103 12.27 -6.12 12.60
CA ALA A 103 12.21 -5.36 11.37
C ALA A 103 13.59 -4.82 11.02
N GLU A 104 13.97 -4.98 9.77
CA GLU A 104 15.23 -4.46 9.25
C GLU A 104 15.10 -2.99 8.84
#